data_80f494121d7be0eff14337a26985b4f8
#
_entry.id   80f494121d7be0eff14337a26985b4f8
#
_cell.length_a   1.000
_cell.length_b   1.000
_cell.length_c   1.000
_cell.angle_alpha   90.00
_cell.angle_beta   90.00
_cell.angle_gamma   90.00
#
_symmetry.space_group_name_H-M   'P 1'
#
loop_
_entity.id
_entity.type
_entity.pdbx_description
1 polymer ?
#
loop_
_entity_poly.entity_id
_entity_poly.type
_entity_poly.pdbx_seq_one_letter_code
_entity_poly.pdbx_strand_id
1 'polypeptide(L)'
;MQCPFCKAPDTRVIDSRLYEEGTQVRRRRECPHCGNRFSTFEKAQLSMPFVLKSSGKPQPFDEAKLRRGFESAVYKRPVPQEAVDHAIENVMRKLRASGEREVPSRRIGEWVMEELRDLDHVAYVRFASIYRSFQDVNAFREEIDRLEKLPSAELRRSQLPLIEAADDHKAPRVDVKR
;
A
#
# COMPACT_ATOMS: atom_id res chain seq x y z
N MET A 1 21.88 5.06 21.71
CA MET A 1 20.90 4.07 22.20
C MET A 1 21.32 3.59 23.57
N GLN A 2 20.42 3.60 24.55
CA GLN A 2 20.69 3.20 25.92
C GLN A 2 21.07 1.71 26.06
N CYS A 3 22.03 1.41 26.93
CA CYS A 3 22.45 0.04 27.21
C CYS A 3 21.34 -0.71 27.99
N PRO A 4 20.89 -1.91 27.56
CA PRO A 4 19.85 -2.66 28.27
C PRO A 4 20.33 -3.23 29.62
N PHE A 5 21.64 -3.37 29.82
CA PHE A 5 22.24 -3.96 31.03
C PHE A 5 22.51 -2.94 32.13
N CYS A 6 23.22 -1.86 31.81
CA CYS A 6 23.66 -0.88 32.83
C CYS A 6 22.98 0.50 32.68
N LYS A 7 22.07 0.66 31.70
CA LYS A 7 21.34 1.92 31.44
C LYS A 7 22.22 3.12 31.05
N ALA A 8 23.48 2.91 30.73
CA ALA A 8 24.32 3.99 30.17
C ALA A 8 23.67 4.56 28.90
N PRO A 9 23.70 5.89 28.67
CA PRO A 9 22.92 6.55 27.63
C PRO A 9 23.35 6.16 26.22
N ASP A 10 24.61 5.79 26.01
CA ASP A 10 25.14 5.52 24.68
C ASP A 10 25.81 4.16 24.55
N THR A 11 25.70 3.60 23.34
CA THR A 11 26.36 2.38 22.91
C THR A 11 26.90 2.53 21.50
N ARG A 12 28.10 1.97 21.24
CA ARG A 12 28.69 2.00 19.89
C ARG A 12 28.30 0.82 19.06
N VAL A 13 28.13 1.00 17.75
CA VAL A 13 27.96 -0.06 16.77
C VAL A 13 29.35 -0.61 16.41
N ILE A 14 29.50 -1.92 16.53
CA ILE A 14 30.79 -2.60 16.19
C ILE A 14 30.68 -3.43 14.92
N ASP A 15 29.45 -3.78 14.48
CA ASP A 15 29.19 -4.52 13.23
C ASP A 15 27.77 -4.22 12.72
N SER A 16 27.58 -4.20 11.40
CA SER A 16 26.28 -4.02 10.74
C SER A 16 26.19 -4.97 9.56
N ARG A 17 25.11 -5.76 9.48
CA ARG A 17 24.87 -6.69 8.38
C ARG A 17 23.41 -6.67 7.96
N LEU A 18 23.17 -6.87 6.67
CA LEU A 18 21.83 -7.16 6.17
C LEU A 18 21.37 -8.50 6.72
N TYR A 19 20.08 -8.56 7.07
CA TYR A 19 19.40 -9.71 7.63
C TYR A 19 18.04 -9.91 6.93
N GLU A 20 17.51 -11.12 6.93
CA GLU A 20 16.25 -11.47 6.27
C GLU A 20 16.17 -10.94 4.83
N GLU A 21 17.04 -11.44 3.96
CA GLU A 21 17.07 -11.12 2.52
C GLU A 21 17.13 -9.60 2.24
N GLY A 22 17.76 -8.84 3.13
CA GLY A 22 17.95 -7.40 2.99
C GLY A 22 16.80 -6.53 3.50
N THR A 23 15.74 -7.11 4.09
CA THR A 23 14.61 -6.36 4.64
C THR A 23 14.88 -5.73 6.00
N GLN A 24 15.93 -6.18 6.70
CA GLN A 24 16.34 -5.69 8.01
C GLN A 24 17.84 -5.45 8.06
N VAL A 25 18.26 -4.57 8.96
CA VAL A 25 19.68 -4.38 9.32
C VAL A 25 19.88 -4.85 10.76
N ARG A 26 20.73 -5.89 10.92
CA ARG A 26 21.20 -6.31 12.25
C ARG A 26 22.43 -5.52 12.60
N ARG A 27 22.41 -4.81 13.73
CA ARG A 27 23.57 -4.10 14.28
C ARG A 27 24.03 -4.75 15.58
N ARG A 28 25.31 -5.14 15.65
CA ARG A 28 25.95 -5.56 16.89
C ARG A 28 26.48 -4.34 17.62
N ARG A 29 26.09 -4.17 18.86
CA ARG A 29 26.47 -3.03 19.71
C ARG A 29 27.29 -3.48 20.90
N GLU A 30 28.16 -2.58 21.40
CA GLU A 30 28.92 -2.75 22.60
C GLU A 30 28.75 -1.51 23.49
N CYS A 31 28.52 -1.74 24.77
CA CYS A 31 28.47 -0.67 25.74
C CYS A 31 29.89 -0.29 26.22
N PRO A 32 30.36 0.95 26.06
CA PRO A 32 31.67 1.36 26.53
C PRO A 32 31.80 1.38 28.07
N HIS A 33 30.65 1.43 28.79
CA HIS A 33 30.66 1.50 30.24
C HIS A 33 30.73 0.10 30.90
N CYS A 34 29.94 -0.88 30.44
CA CYS A 34 29.92 -2.21 31.07
C CYS A 34 30.51 -3.33 30.20
N GLY A 35 30.99 -3.02 28.97
CA GLY A 35 31.57 -3.99 28.03
C GLY A 35 30.57 -4.99 27.41
N ASN A 36 29.33 -5.03 27.87
CA ASN A 36 28.37 -5.97 27.36
C ASN A 36 28.00 -5.70 25.89
N ARG A 37 27.80 -6.81 25.14
CA ARG A 37 27.44 -6.79 23.73
C ARG A 37 26.02 -7.29 23.54
N PHE A 38 25.29 -6.64 22.61
CA PHE A 38 23.92 -7.04 22.24
C PHE A 38 23.67 -6.69 20.78
N SER A 39 22.62 -7.31 20.22
CA SER A 39 22.18 -7.02 18.84
C SER A 39 20.92 -6.21 18.87
N THR A 40 20.79 -5.31 17.89
CA THR A 40 19.57 -4.57 17.57
C THR A 40 19.21 -4.81 16.13
N PHE A 41 17.91 -4.72 15.83
CA PHE A 41 17.41 -4.84 14.48
C PHE A 41 16.74 -3.53 14.10
N GLU A 42 17.08 -3.03 12.92
CA GLU A 42 16.35 -1.96 12.24
C GLU A 42 15.50 -2.59 11.14
N LYS A 43 14.22 -2.29 11.15
CA LYS A 43 13.32 -2.70 10.08
C LYS A 43 12.41 -1.53 9.71
N ALA A 44 12.05 -1.42 8.42
CA ALA A 44 11.11 -0.41 7.98
C ALA A 44 9.74 -0.65 8.65
N GLN A 45 9.24 0.34 9.36
CA GLN A 45 7.90 0.34 9.91
C GLN A 45 6.99 1.15 8.97
N LEU A 46 6.27 0.42 8.11
CA LEU A 46 5.28 1.03 7.23
C LEU A 46 3.96 1.14 8.00
N SER A 47 3.62 2.35 8.44
CA SER A 47 2.33 2.62 9.05
C SER A 47 1.29 2.88 7.97
N MET A 48 0.08 2.34 8.15
CA MET A 48 -1.07 2.69 7.31
C MET A 48 -1.53 4.11 7.63
N PRO A 49 -1.91 4.91 6.63
CA PRO A 49 -2.45 6.24 6.84
C PRO A 49 -3.82 6.19 7.54
N PHE A 50 -4.21 7.28 8.18
CA PHE A 50 -5.59 7.47 8.61
C PHE A 50 -6.50 7.71 7.40
N VAL A 51 -7.74 7.27 7.49
CA VAL A 51 -8.75 7.51 6.47
C VAL A 51 -9.58 8.73 6.85
N LEU A 52 -9.50 9.77 6.03
CA LEU A 52 -10.30 10.97 6.20
C LEU A 52 -11.69 10.75 5.60
N LYS A 53 -12.71 10.73 6.45
CA LYS A 53 -14.12 10.64 6.04
C LYS A 53 -14.64 11.96 5.48
N SER A 54 -15.76 11.92 4.75
CA SER A 54 -16.49 13.12 4.29
C SER A 54 -16.87 14.07 5.42
N SER A 55 -17.03 13.56 6.64
CA SER A 55 -17.25 14.36 7.86
C SER A 55 -16.01 15.08 8.38
N GLY A 56 -14.85 14.94 7.73
CA GLY A 56 -13.59 15.55 8.15
C GLY A 56 -12.90 14.86 9.33
N LYS A 57 -13.44 13.76 9.87
CA LYS A 57 -12.84 13.04 11.00
C LYS A 57 -11.91 11.93 10.49
N PRO A 58 -10.62 11.93 10.89
CA PRO A 58 -9.70 10.85 10.57
C PRO A 58 -10.06 9.60 11.39
N GLN A 59 -9.97 8.43 10.76
CA GLN A 59 -10.16 7.12 11.39
C GLN A 59 -8.99 6.20 11.00
N PRO A 60 -8.58 5.27 11.86
CA PRO A 60 -7.61 4.26 11.49
C PRO A 60 -8.08 3.50 10.25
N PHE A 61 -7.14 3.12 9.37
CA PHE A 61 -7.45 2.24 8.25
C PHE A 61 -7.89 0.87 8.78
N ASP A 62 -8.99 0.35 8.24
CA ASP A 62 -9.56 -0.96 8.58
C ASP A 62 -9.51 -1.87 7.35
N GLU A 63 -8.54 -2.80 7.34
CA GLU A 63 -8.38 -3.79 6.28
C GLU A 63 -9.60 -4.73 6.17
N ALA A 64 -10.21 -5.11 7.29
CA ALA A 64 -11.39 -5.97 7.28
C ALA A 64 -12.57 -5.29 6.59
N LYS A 65 -12.67 -3.97 6.69
CA LYS A 65 -13.66 -3.18 5.95
C LYS A 65 -13.39 -3.15 4.45
N LEU A 66 -12.12 -3.00 4.06
CA LEU A 66 -11.72 -3.07 2.66
C LEU A 66 -12.07 -4.43 2.08
N ARG A 67 -11.70 -5.52 2.77
CA ARG A 67 -11.99 -6.90 2.38
C ARG A 67 -13.50 -7.14 2.21
N ARG A 68 -14.32 -6.77 3.18
CA ARG A 68 -15.78 -6.86 3.07
C ARG A 68 -16.35 -6.11 1.86
N GLY A 69 -15.74 -4.98 1.50
CA GLY A 69 -16.13 -4.23 0.29
C GLY A 69 -15.92 -5.03 -0.99
N PHE A 70 -14.76 -5.66 -1.14
CA PHE A 70 -14.45 -6.53 -2.27
C PHE A 70 -15.35 -7.78 -2.29
N GLU A 71 -15.45 -8.51 -1.18
CA GLU A 71 -16.27 -9.72 -1.06
C GLU A 71 -17.74 -9.47 -1.42
N SER A 72 -18.30 -8.35 -0.95
CA SER A 72 -19.66 -7.95 -1.29
C SER A 72 -19.82 -7.66 -2.79
N ALA A 73 -18.84 -7.01 -3.41
CA ALA A 73 -18.87 -6.69 -4.83
C ALA A 73 -18.79 -7.96 -5.71
N VAL A 74 -17.88 -8.89 -5.38
CA VAL A 74 -17.66 -10.13 -6.14
C VAL A 74 -18.62 -11.26 -5.77
N TYR A 75 -19.53 -11.05 -4.83
CA TYR A 75 -20.45 -12.10 -4.37
C TYR A 75 -21.21 -12.76 -5.54
N LYS A 76 -21.17 -14.11 -5.61
CA LYS A 76 -21.70 -14.91 -6.73
C LYS A 76 -21.12 -14.57 -8.12
N ARG A 77 -19.89 -14.05 -8.18
CA ARG A 77 -19.15 -13.88 -9.42
C ARG A 77 -18.05 -14.96 -9.52
N PRO A 78 -17.70 -15.40 -10.74
CA PRO A 78 -16.65 -16.40 -10.96
C PRO A 78 -15.25 -15.77 -10.85
N VAL A 79 -14.98 -15.09 -9.73
CA VAL A 79 -13.68 -14.46 -9.43
C VAL A 79 -12.96 -15.33 -8.41
N PRO A 80 -11.74 -15.83 -8.71
CA PRO A 80 -10.95 -16.61 -7.76
C PRO A 80 -10.59 -15.78 -6.51
N GLN A 81 -10.60 -16.43 -5.33
CA GLN A 81 -10.25 -15.75 -4.08
C GLN A 81 -8.85 -15.14 -4.10
N GLU A 82 -7.89 -15.83 -4.73
CA GLU A 82 -6.51 -15.33 -4.89
C GLU A 82 -6.46 -13.99 -5.65
N ALA A 83 -7.32 -13.82 -6.68
CA ALA A 83 -7.41 -12.57 -7.43
C ALA A 83 -7.97 -11.43 -6.56
N VAL A 84 -8.94 -11.74 -5.69
CA VAL A 84 -9.47 -10.77 -4.72
C VAL A 84 -8.41 -10.37 -3.71
N ASP A 85 -7.67 -11.35 -3.16
CA ASP A 85 -6.60 -11.09 -2.19
C ASP A 85 -5.47 -10.24 -2.81
N HIS A 86 -5.12 -10.50 -4.06
CA HIS A 86 -4.14 -9.71 -4.81
C HIS A 86 -4.62 -8.26 -5.04
N ALA A 87 -5.90 -8.06 -5.38
CA ALA A 87 -6.47 -6.73 -5.54
C ALA A 87 -6.47 -5.94 -4.23
N ILE A 88 -6.81 -6.59 -3.10
CA ILE A 88 -6.72 -5.98 -1.78
C ILE A 88 -5.29 -5.54 -1.47
N GLU A 89 -4.30 -6.41 -1.70
CA GLU A 89 -2.90 -6.08 -1.47
C GLU A 89 -2.41 -4.94 -2.37
N ASN A 90 -2.89 -4.85 -3.62
CA ASN A 90 -2.60 -3.72 -4.50
C ASN A 90 -3.10 -2.39 -3.91
N VAL A 91 -4.33 -2.35 -3.40
CA VAL A 91 -4.86 -1.14 -2.73
C VAL A 91 -4.04 -0.80 -1.49
N MET A 92 -3.69 -1.81 -0.66
CA MET A 92 -2.87 -1.61 0.52
C MET A 92 -1.47 -1.10 0.18
N ARG A 93 -0.89 -1.58 -0.91
CA ARG A 93 0.39 -1.10 -1.43
C ARG A 93 0.32 0.35 -1.87
N LYS A 94 -0.74 0.75 -2.61
CA LYS A 94 -0.99 2.15 -3.00
C LYS A 94 -1.12 3.06 -1.76
N LEU A 95 -1.82 2.58 -0.72
CA LEU A 95 -1.95 3.29 0.56
C LEU A 95 -0.59 3.52 1.25
N ARG A 96 0.23 2.48 1.36
CA ARG A 96 1.56 2.57 1.98
C ARG A 96 2.50 3.48 1.17
N ALA A 97 2.43 3.36 -0.17
CA ALA A 97 3.27 4.13 -1.09
C ALA A 97 2.90 5.62 -1.17
N SER A 98 1.68 6.00 -0.74
CA SER A 98 1.27 7.40 -0.76
C SER A 98 2.14 8.31 0.13
N GLY A 99 2.75 7.75 1.19
CA GLY A 99 3.54 8.49 2.16
C GLY A 99 2.74 9.53 2.98
N GLU A 100 1.45 9.63 2.74
CA GLU A 100 0.56 10.58 3.40
C GLU A 100 0.17 10.09 4.79
N ARG A 101 0.00 11.01 5.74
CA ARG A 101 -0.51 10.67 7.08
C ARG A 101 -2.01 10.38 7.05
N GLU A 102 -2.74 11.03 6.16
CA GLU A 102 -4.18 10.93 6.00
C GLU A 102 -4.54 10.82 4.52
N VAL A 103 -5.39 9.86 4.18
CA VAL A 103 -5.87 9.63 2.81
C VAL A 103 -7.38 9.77 2.78
N PRO A 104 -7.95 10.58 1.87
CA PRO A 104 -9.39 10.70 1.72
C PRO A 104 -10.03 9.35 1.38
N SER A 105 -11.14 9.00 2.04
CA SER A 105 -11.88 7.76 1.77
C SER A 105 -12.32 7.63 0.30
N ARG A 106 -12.56 8.77 -0.37
CA ARG A 106 -12.86 8.83 -1.79
C ARG A 106 -11.73 8.28 -2.65
N ARG A 107 -10.47 8.63 -2.36
CA ARG A 107 -9.32 8.13 -3.11
C ARG A 107 -9.15 6.61 -2.97
N ILE A 108 -9.40 6.09 -1.76
CA ILE A 108 -9.40 4.63 -1.53
C ILE A 108 -10.48 3.94 -2.36
N GLY A 109 -11.69 4.52 -2.39
CA GLY A 109 -12.77 4.00 -3.22
C GLY A 109 -12.44 4.01 -4.72
N GLU A 110 -11.74 5.02 -5.20
CA GLU A 110 -11.27 5.08 -6.58
C GLU A 110 -10.28 3.93 -6.89
N TRP A 111 -9.34 3.65 -6.00
CA TRP A 111 -8.43 2.50 -6.15
C TRP A 111 -9.16 1.16 -6.10
N VAL A 112 -10.16 1.00 -5.23
CA VAL A 112 -11.01 -0.20 -5.20
C VAL A 112 -11.74 -0.38 -6.54
N MET A 113 -12.30 0.70 -7.10
CA MET A 113 -12.97 0.64 -8.40
C MET A 113 -12.00 0.28 -9.54
N GLU A 114 -10.76 0.78 -9.51
CA GLU A 114 -9.74 0.39 -10.50
C GLU A 114 -9.47 -1.11 -10.45
N GLU A 115 -9.25 -1.69 -9.27
CA GLU A 115 -8.99 -3.13 -9.12
C GLU A 115 -10.23 -3.96 -9.50
N LEU A 116 -11.43 -3.58 -9.06
CA LEU A 116 -12.67 -4.29 -9.41
C LEU A 116 -12.98 -4.28 -10.90
N ARG A 117 -12.67 -3.19 -11.60
CA ARG A 117 -12.85 -3.09 -13.06
C ARG A 117 -12.00 -4.12 -13.80
N ASP A 118 -10.81 -4.41 -13.31
CA ASP A 118 -9.88 -5.37 -13.90
C ASP A 118 -10.23 -6.82 -13.51
N LEU A 119 -10.97 -7.02 -12.42
CA LEU A 119 -11.42 -8.32 -11.95
C LEU A 119 -12.72 -8.76 -12.62
N ASP A 120 -13.78 -7.92 -12.54
CA ASP A 120 -15.13 -8.24 -13.02
C ASP A 120 -15.97 -6.98 -13.15
N HIS A 121 -16.50 -6.72 -14.35
CA HIS A 121 -17.27 -5.51 -14.64
C HIS A 121 -18.58 -5.43 -13.84
N VAL A 122 -19.23 -6.57 -13.53
CA VAL A 122 -20.45 -6.58 -12.72
C VAL A 122 -20.13 -6.23 -11.26
N ALA A 123 -19.03 -6.76 -10.71
CA ALA A 123 -18.55 -6.40 -9.39
C ALA A 123 -18.20 -4.91 -9.31
N TYR A 124 -17.56 -4.38 -10.35
CA TYR A 124 -17.28 -2.95 -10.46
C TYR A 124 -18.58 -2.12 -10.40
N VAL A 125 -19.59 -2.43 -11.24
CA VAL A 125 -20.85 -1.67 -11.28
C VAL A 125 -21.58 -1.72 -9.94
N ARG A 126 -21.60 -2.89 -9.27
CA ARG A 126 -22.17 -3.03 -7.91
C ARG A 126 -21.50 -2.11 -6.90
N PHE A 127 -20.18 -2.09 -6.88
CA PHE A 127 -19.43 -1.22 -5.97
C PHE A 127 -19.65 0.25 -6.33
N ALA A 128 -19.55 0.60 -7.60
CA ALA A 128 -19.74 1.95 -8.10
C ALA A 128 -21.11 2.51 -7.76
N SER A 129 -22.17 1.70 -7.83
CA SER A 129 -23.54 2.13 -7.52
C SER A 129 -23.71 2.63 -6.10
N ILE A 130 -23.04 1.97 -5.13
CA ILE A 130 -23.04 2.37 -3.71
C ILE A 130 -22.08 3.52 -3.49
N TYR A 131 -20.89 3.41 -4.05
CA TYR A 131 -19.82 4.37 -3.82
C TYR A 131 -20.11 5.74 -4.42
N ARG A 132 -20.65 5.79 -5.65
CA ARG A 132 -21.07 7.03 -6.34
C ARG A 132 -22.51 7.41 -6.06
N SER A 133 -23.23 6.62 -5.25
CA SER A 133 -24.62 6.87 -4.86
C SER A 133 -25.52 7.10 -6.07
N PHE A 134 -25.57 6.11 -6.99
CA PHE A 134 -26.46 6.20 -8.15
C PHE A 134 -27.91 6.45 -7.73
N GLN A 135 -28.54 7.45 -8.33
CA GLN A 135 -29.89 7.89 -7.95
C GLN A 135 -30.98 7.27 -8.84
N ASP A 136 -30.64 6.89 -10.06
CA ASP A 136 -31.58 6.35 -11.05
C ASP A 136 -30.92 5.33 -11.99
N VAL A 137 -31.72 4.74 -12.87
CA VAL A 137 -31.28 3.75 -13.85
C VAL A 137 -30.36 4.35 -14.92
N ASN A 138 -30.46 5.65 -15.19
CA ASN A 138 -29.60 6.31 -16.18
C ASN A 138 -28.16 6.36 -15.69
N ALA A 139 -27.93 6.58 -14.40
CA ALA A 139 -26.59 6.54 -13.81
C ALA A 139 -25.92 5.15 -14.02
N PHE A 140 -26.68 4.05 -13.96
CA PHE A 140 -26.17 2.71 -14.29
C PHE A 140 -25.81 2.59 -15.77
N ARG A 141 -26.67 3.10 -16.66
CA ARG A 141 -26.45 3.07 -18.11
C ARG A 141 -25.18 3.81 -18.49
N GLU A 142 -25.05 5.03 -18.02
CA GLU A 142 -23.86 5.86 -18.28
C GLU A 142 -22.57 5.18 -17.82
N GLU A 143 -22.60 4.49 -16.68
CA GLU A 143 -21.43 3.79 -16.18
C GLU A 143 -21.11 2.53 -17.01
N ILE A 144 -22.10 1.81 -17.47
CA ILE A 144 -21.94 0.67 -18.39
C ILE A 144 -21.38 1.14 -19.73
N ASP A 145 -21.96 2.18 -20.33
CA ASP A 145 -21.48 2.77 -21.58
C ASP A 145 -20.01 3.25 -21.47
N ARG A 146 -19.64 3.75 -20.28
CA ARG A 146 -18.26 4.15 -20.00
C ARG A 146 -17.32 2.94 -19.96
N LEU A 147 -17.76 1.83 -19.32
CA LEU A 147 -16.97 0.61 -19.26
C LEU A 147 -16.76 -0.01 -20.65
N GLU A 148 -17.79 -0.03 -21.49
CA GLU A 148 -17.71 -0.57 -22.85
C GLU A 148 -16.76 0.21 -23.77
N LYS A 149 -16.62 1.51 -23.53
CA LYS A 149 -15.69 2.37 -24.29
C LYS A 149 -14.23 2.26 -23.82
N LEU A 150 -13.98 1.64 -22.67
CA LEU A 150 -12.61 1.48 -22.16
C LEU A 150 -11.95 0.27 -22.82
N PRO A 151 -10.66 0.33 -23.14
CA PRO A 151 -9.91 -0.82 -23.62
C PRO A 151 -9.93 -1.93 -22.57
N SER A 152 -9.94 -3.19 -23.02
CA SER A 152 -9.90 -4.36 -22.13
C SER A 152 -8.71 -4.31 -21.21
N ALA A 153 -8.79 -5.02 -20.07
CA ALA A 153 -7.68 -5.11 -19.11
C ALA A 153 -6.39 -5.64 -19.76
N GLU A 154 -6.51 -6.57 -20.72
CA GLU A 154 -5.38 -7.12 -21.49
C GLU A 154 -4.74 -6.06 -22.39
N LEU A 155 -5.55 -5.28 -23.12
CA LEU A 155 -5.06 -4.19 -23.97
C LEU A 155 -4.36 -3.10 -23.14
N ARG A 156 -4.85 -2.79 -21.95
CA ARG A 156 -4.21 -1.81 -21.06
C ARG A 156 -2.87 -2.31 -20.52
N ARG A 157 -2.74 -3.60 -20.21
CA ARG A 157 -1.49 -4.22 -19.77
C ARG A 157 -0.46 -4.35 -20.88
N SER A 158 -0.89 -4.49 -22.13
CA SER A 158 -0.03 -4.57 -23.31
C SER A 158 0.40 -3.20 -23.88
N GLN A 159 -0.21 -2.11 -23.44
CA GLN A 159 0.23 -0.77 -23.82
C GLN A 159 1.54 -0.47 -23.12
N LEU A 160 2.62 -0.47 -23.90
CA LEU A 160 3.91 0.07 -23.48
C LEU A 160 3.74 1.56 -23.15
N PRO A 161 4.31 2.07 -22.04
CA PRO A 161 4.29 3.49 -21.78
C PRO A 161 5.01 4.21 -22.93
N LEU A 162 4.27 5.09 -23.62
CA LEU A 162 4.81 5.93 -24.74
C LEU A 162 5.85 6.96 -24.26
N ILE A 163 6.00 7.09 -22.96
CA ILE A 163 7.01 7.94 -22.32
C ILE A 163 7.82 7.02 -21.43
N GLU A 164 9.07 6.75 -21.81
CA GLU A 164 10.05 6.22 -20.85
C GLU A 164 10.08 7.20 -19.67
N ALA A 165 9.75 6.71 -18.48
CA ALA A 165 9.95 7.48 -17.26
C ALA A 165 11.44 7.87 -17.26
N ALA A 166 11.71 9.17 -17.35
CA ALA A 166 13.07 9.69 -17.28
C ALA A 166 13.70 9.09 -16.02
N ASP A 167 14.82 8.42 -16.23
CA ASP A 167 15.58 7.69 -15.21
C ASP A 167 16.22 8.72 -14.26
N ASP A 168 15.42 9.25 -13.33
CA ASP A 168 15.81 10.28 -12.36
C ASP A 168 16.19 9.65 -11.01
N HIS A 169 16.88 8.52 -11.07
CA HIS A 169 17.49 7.89 -9.90
C HIS A 169 19.00 7.76 -10.05
N LYS A 170 19.65 8.89 -10.37
CA LYS A 170 21.08 9.02 -10.08
C LYS A 170 21.23 9.48 -8.62
N ALA A 171 21.08 8.53 -7.69
CA ALA A 171 21.44 8.77 -6.30
C ALA A 171 22.92 9.23 -6.22
N PRO A 172 23.25 10.32 -5.53
CA PRO A 172 24.64 10.75 -5.35
C PRO A 172 25.39 9.66 -4.57
N ARG A 173 26.49 9.18 -5.13
CA ARG A 173 27.45 8.33 -4.41
C ARG A 173 28.04 9.17 -3.28
N VAL A 174 27.68 8.84 -2.05
CA VAL A 174 28.36 9.37 -0.88
C VAL A 174 29.67 8.60 -0.74
N ASP A 175 30.78 9.24 -1.11
CA ASP A 175 32.12 8.76 -0.81
C ASP A 175 32.34 8.79 0.70
N VAL A 176 32.24 7.64 1.33
CA VAL A 176 32.68 7.46 2.74
C VAL A 176 34.19 7.35 2.71
N LYS A 177 34.88 8.47 2.93
CA LYS A 177 36.31 8.45 3.31
C LYS A 177 36.45 7.76 4.65
N ARG A 178 37.47 6.90 4.71
CA ARG A 178 37.93 6.15 5.89
C ARG A 178 38.31 7.07 7.07
#